data_032cf46b1830be56088fdbb43942dad8
#
_entry.id   032cf46b1830be56088fdbb43942dad8
#
_cell.length_a   1.000
_cell.length_b   1.000
_cell.length_c   1.000
_cell.angle_alpha   90.00
_cell.angle_beta   90.00
_cell.angle_gamma   90.00
#
_symmetry.space_group_name_H-M   'P 1'
#
loop_
_entity.id
_entity.type
_entity.pdbx_description
1 polymer ?
#
loop_
_entity_poly.entity_id
_entity_poly.type
_entity_poly.pdbx_seq_one_letter_code
_entity_poly.pdbx_strand_id
1 'polypeptide(L)'
;NQRTVWGGDAENLIEIFDEGAEVLKLNTVVYYIADGPRGVPGLYQKVANDPAYQLLQGVENINLEIGLDTDADRVADNYVAPAAGISWNQVVAARLDVLVQSPDDNVSAENQTYEFAGEEVEAEDRRIRQVFSTTVGVRSRLP
;
A
#
# COMPACT_ATOMS: atom_id res chain seq x y z
N ASN A 1 -3.70 45.32 5.47
CA ASN A 1 -3.84 44.02 4.84
C ASN A 1 -3.41 42.97 5.86
N GLN A 2 -4.39 42.32 6.52
CA GLN A 2 -4.10 41.18 7.37
C GLN A 2 -3.81 39.98 6.48
N ARG A 3 -2.60 39.45 6.52
CA ARG A 3 -2.22 38.19 5.89
C ARG A 3 -2.76 37.06 6.77
N THR A 4 -3.61 36.24 6.21
CA THR A 4 -4.09 35.02 6.89
C THR A 4 -3.04 33.94 6.69
N VAL A 5 -2.40 33.51 7.78
CA VAL A 5 -1.41 32.43 7.78
C VAL A 5 -2.14 31.11 8.09
N TRP A 6 -2.03 30.15 7.22
CA TRP A 6 -2.57 28.82 7.46
C TRP A 6 -1.62 27.98 8.29
N GLY A 7 -2.03 27.63 9.51
CA GLY A 7 -1.42 26.56 10.29
C GLY A 7 -0.20 26.92 11.15
N GLY A 8 0.03 28.19 11.43
CA GLY A 8 1.10 28.62 12.34
C GLY A 8 0.88 30.01 12.90
N ASP A 9 1.58 30.37 13.93
CA ASP A 9 1.67 31.75 14.39
C ASP A 9 2.25 32.64 13.28
N ALA A 10 1.67 33.81 13.07
CA ALA A 10 2.07 34.74 12.01
C ALA A 10 3.56 35.15 12.09
N GLU A 11 4.22 34.88 13.22
CA GLU A 11 5.62 35.17 13.47
C GLU A 11 6.60 34.11 12.99
N ASN A 12 6.10 32.93 12.58
CA ASN A 12 6.92 31.78 12.19
C ASN A 12 7.03 31.54 10.68
N LEU A 13 6.57 32.43 9.83
CA LEU A 13 6.83 32.36 8.39
C LEU A 13 8.26 32.79 8.10
N ILE A 14 9.09 31.82 7.81
CA ILE A 14 10.51 32.03 7.44
C ILE A 14 10.62 32.57 6.00
N GLU A 15 9.58 32.41 5.16
CA GLU A 15 9.58 32.83 3.77
C GLU A 15 8.31 33.58 3.39
N ILE A 16 8.46 34.57 2.52
CA ILE A 16 7.37 35.31 1.87
C ILE A 16 7.19 34.66 0.50
N PHE A 17 6.00 34.12 0.26
CA PHE A 17 5.64 33.54 -1.03
C PHE A 17 5.23 34.65 -2.01
N ASP A 18 5.85 34.66 -3.20
CA ASP A 18 5.59 35.62 -4.26
C ASP A 18 4.31 35.28 -5.05
N GLU A 19 3.92 36.21 -5.97
CA GLU A 19 2.83 36.00 -6.91
C GLU A 19 3.12 34.77 -7.79
N GLY A 20 2.17 33.82 -7.81
CA GLY A 20 2.32 32.55 -8.53
C GLY A 20 2.69 31.36 -7.62
N ALA A 21 2.85 31.55 -6.33
CA ALA A 21 3.04 30.44 -5.40
C ALA A 21 1.80 29.52 -5.38
N GLU A 22 2.04 28.21 -5.46
CA GLU A 22 1.00 27.20 -5.42
C GLU A 22 0.79 26.70 -3.99
N VAL A 23 -0.47 26.53 -3.59
CA VAL A 23 -0.85 25.89 -2.32
C VAL A 23 -1.37 24.50 -2.61
N LEU A 24 -0.63 23.50 -2.15
CA LEU A 24 -0.99 22.10 -2.31
C LEU A 24 -1.53 21.53 -0.99
N LYS A 25 -2.65 20.80 -1.06
CA LYS A 25 -3.16 20.02 0.06
C LYS A 25 -2.56 18.63 0.02
N LEU A 26 -1.74 18.27 1.00
CA LEU A 26 -1.25 16.92 1.17
C LEU A 26 -2.30 16.07 1.90
N ASN A 27 -2.72 14.98 1.29
CA ASN A 27 -3.54 13.95 1.93
C ASN A 27 -2.69 12.67 2.08
N THR A 28 -2.62 12.16 3.31
CA THR A 28 -1.99 10.88 3.58
C THR A 28 -3.06 9.82 3.76
N VAL A 29 -2.95 8.74 3.01
CA VAL A 29 -3.82 7.56 3.13
C VAL A 29 -2.95 6.38 3.52
N VAL A 30 -3.34 5.69 4.59
CA VAL A 30 -2.65 4.51 5.09
C VAL A 30 -3.57 3.30 4.94
N TYR A 31 -3.04 2.24 4.34
CA TYR A 31 -3.67 0.92 4.28
C TYR A 31 -2.89 -0.02 5.19
N TYR A 32 -3.59 -0.81 5.99
CA TYR A 32 -2.96 -1.74 6.92
C TYR A 32 -3.90 -2.90 7.24
N ILE A 33 -3.33 -3.99 7.72
CA ILE A 33 -4.07 -5.15 8.18
C ILE A 33 -4.17 -5.10 9.70
N ALA A 34 -5.35 -5.37 10.21
CA ALA A 34 -5.61 -5.50 11.64
C ALA A 34 -6.73 -6.50 11.88
N ASP A 35 -6.78 -7.03 13.10
CA ASP A 35 -7.86 -7.89 13.53
C ASP A 35 -9.18 -7.11 13.60
N GLY A 36 -10.18 -7.63 12.91
CA GLY A 36 -11.53 -7.15 12.93
C GLY A 36 -12.37 -7.82 14.01
N PRO A 37 -13.70 -7.61 13.99
CA PRO A 37 -14.62 -8.30 14.88
C PRO A 37 -14.43 -9.83 14.80
N ARG A 38 -14.45 -10.49 15.94
CA ARG A 38 -14.25 -11.96 16.06
C ARG A 38 -12.84 -12.46 15.70
N GLY A 39 -11.84 -11.56 15.69
CA GLY A 39 -10.46 -11.95 15.37
C GLY A 39 -10.23 -12.31 13.89
N VAL A 40 -11.15 -11.95 13.00
CA VAL A 40 -10.95 -12.14 11.56
C VAL A 40 -10.15 -10.95 11.02
N PRO A 41 -8.98 -11.16 10.39
CA PRO A 41 -8.17 -10.07 9.88
C PRO A 41 -8.90 -9.33 8.75
N GLY A 42 -8.53 -8.10 8.52
CA GLY A 42 -9.10 -7.31 7.45
C GLY A 42 -8.21 -6.15 7.03
N LEU A 43 -8.46 -5.67 5.83
CA LEU A 43 -7.83 -4.48 5.28
C LEU A 43 -8.56 -3.24 5.78
N TYR A 44 -7.80 -2.33 6.36
CA TYR A 44 -8.28 -1.04 6.86
C TYR A 44 -7.66 0.11 6.08
N GLN A 45 -8.41 1.18 5.96
CA GLN A 45 -7.95 2.45 5.44
C GLN A 45 -8.08 3.53 6.51
N LYS A 46 -7.07 4.39 6.59
CA LYS A 46 -7.08 5.61 7.39
C LYS A 46 -6.65 6.78 6.51
N VAL A 47 -7.45 7.84 6.47
CA VAL A 47 -7.17 9.07 5.73
C VAL A 47 -6.83 10.17 6.75
N ALA A 48 -5.61 10.66 6.71
CA ALA A 48 -5.12 11.72 7.60
C ALA A 48 -5.51 11.47 9.08
N ASN A 49 -6.30 12.35 9.68
CA ASN A 49 -6.74 12.26 11.07
C ASN A 49 -8.13 11.63 11.24
N ASP A 50 -8.76 11.19 10.14
CA ASP A 50 -10.08 10.55 10.21
C ASP A 50 -10.02 9.18 10.91
N PRO A 51 -11.12 8.70 11.49
CA PRO A 51 -11.17 7.33 12.00
C PRO A 51 -10.87 6.32 10.90
N ALA A 52 -10.16 5.26 11.26
CA ALA A 52 -9.94 4.15 10.34
C ALA A 52 -11.24 3.36 10.13
N TYR A 53 -11.43 2.86 8.91
CA TYR A 53 -12.55 1.97 8.59
C TYR A 53 -12.09 0.74 7.81
N GLN A 54 -12.77 -0.36 8.04
CA GLN A 54 -12.50 -1.62 7.36
C GLN A 54 -13.03 -1.57 5.93
N LEU A 55 -12.14 -1.82 4.97
CA LEU A 55 -12.48 -1.91 3.56
C LEU A 55 -12.94 -3.32 3.18
N LEU A 56 -12.22 -4.33 3.66
CA LEU A 56 -12.46 -5.72 3.30
C LEU A 56 -12.10 -6.62 4.48
N GLN A 57 -13.00 -7.55 4.81
CA GLN A 57 -12.77 -8.61 5.79
C GLN A 57 -12.06 -9.79 5.13
N GLY A 58 -11.26 -10.54 5.90
CA GLY A 58 -10.57 -11.74 5.44
C GLY A 58 -9.23 -11.48 4.78
N VAL A 59 -8.77 -10.22 4.67
CA VAL A 59 -7.41 -9.95 4.18
C VAL A 59 -6.41 -10.26 5.28
N GLU A 60 -5.62 -11.31 5.05
CA GLU A 60 -4.65 -11.84 6.01
C GLU A 60 -3.26 -11.22 5.83
N ASN A 61 -2.86 -10.97 4.58
CA ASN A 61 -1.56 -10.38 4.28
C ASN A 61 -1.56 -9.59 2.97
N ILE A 62 -0.59 -8.68 2.86
CA ILE A 62 -0.32 -7.89 1.65
C ILE A 62 1.19 -7.89 1.42
N ASN A 63 1.61 -8.24 0.19
CA ASN A 63 2.98 -8.07 -0.26
C ASN A 63 3.01 -7.00 -1.36
N LEU A 64 3.94 -6.05 -1.23
CA LEU A 64 4.19 -5.00 -2.22
C LEU A 64 5.62 -5.11 -2.72
N GLU A 65 5.80 -5.18 -4.02
CA GLU A 65 7.10 -5.11 -4.67
C GLU A 65 7.13 -3.96 -5.68
N ILE A 66 8.29 -3.38 -5.82
CA ILE A 66 8.56 -2.26 -6.73
C ILE A 66 9.34 -2.78 -7.92
N GLY A 67 8.82 -2.56 -9.13
CA GLY A 67 9.47 -2.88 -10.38
C GLY A 67 10.46 -1.80 -10.78
N LEU A 68 11.72 -2.18 -10.92
CA LEU A 68 12.83 -1.31 -11.28
C LEU A 68 13.23 -1.54 -12.73
N ASP A 69 13.37 -0.45 -13.48
CA ASP A 69 13.96 -0.36 -14.79
C ASP A 69 15.44 0.02 -14.63
N THR A 70 16.34 -0.87 -14.96
CA THR A 70 17.80 -0.70 -14.76
C THR A 70 18.55 -0.35 -16.03
N ASP A 71 17.93 -0.54 -17.20
CA ASP A 71 18.54 -0.28 -18.52
C ASP A 71 17.87 0.86 -19.31
N ALA A 72 16.85 1.50 -18.71
CA ALA A 72 16.11 2.64 -19.22
C ALA A 72 15.25 2.33 -20.46
N ASP A 73 14.77 1.10 -20.60
CA ASP A 73 13.84 0.68 -21.65
C ASP A 73 12.35 0.88 -21.25
N ARG A 74 12.10 1.30 -20.00
CA ARG A 74 10.79 1.55 -19.37
C ARG A 74 9.98 0.29 -19.05
N VAL A 75 10.66 -0.84 -19.00
CA VAL A 75 10.13 -2.11 -18.53
C VAL A 75 10.77 -2.46 -17.19
N ALA A 76 10.05 -3.11 -16.30
CA ALA A 76 10.63 -3.56 -15.05
C ALA A 76 11.49 -4.80 -15.28
N ASP A 77 12.81 -4.70 -15.01
CA ASP A 77 13.77 -5.82 -15.09
C ASP A 77 13.66 -6.75 -13.88
N ASN A 78 13.38 -6.17 -12.72
CA ASN A 78 13.26 -6.93 -11.47
C ASN A 78 12.26 -6.28 -10.53
N TYR A 79 11.74 -7.10 -9.60
CA TYR A 79 10.86 -6.66 -8.53
C TYR A 79 11.54 -6.84 -7.18
N VAL A 80 11.50 -5.81 -6.35
CA VAL A 80 12.14 -5.78 -5.03
C VAL A 80 11.19 -5.25 -3.97
N ALA A 81 11.36 -5.70 -2.72
CA ALA A 81 10.62 -5.14 -1.60
C ALA A 81 10.98 -3.66 -1.39
N PRO A 82 10.01 -2.80 -1.03
CA PRO A 82 10.28 -1.40 -0.69
C PRO A 82 11.31 -1.30 0.44
N ALA A 83 12.39 -0.58 0.20
CA ALA A 83 13.48 -0.40 1.16
C ALA A 83 14.09 1.00 1.08
N ALA A 84 14.80 1.42 2.13
CA ALA A 84 15.62 2.61 2.07
C ALA A 84 16.77 2.42 1.05
N GLY A 85 17.01 3.43 0.22
CA GLY A 85 18.07 3.39 -0.79
C GLY A 85 17.63 2.94 -2.19
N ILE A 86 16.36 2.64 -2.39
CA ILE A 86 15.82 2.42 -3.74
C ILE A 86 15.98 3.68 -4.59
N SER A 87 16.48 3.49 -5.82
CA SER A 87 16.53 4.54 -6.82
C SER A 87 15.13 4.81 -7.37
N TRP A 88 14.38 5.69 -6.74
CA TRP A 88 12.99 6.00 -7.10
C TRP A 88 12.79 6.49 -8.54
N ASN A 89 13.85 7.01 -9.17
CA ASN A 89 13.86 7.39 -10.58
C ASN A 89 13.80 6.18 -11.53
N GLN A 90 14.14 4.98 -11.06
CA GLN A 90 14.07 3.73 -11.82
C GLN A 90 12.77 2.97 -11.62
N VAL A 91 11.89 3.45 -10.72
CA VAL A 91 10.61 2.79 -10.46
C VAL A 91 9.65 3.00 -11.61
N VAL A 92 9.24 1.93 -12.29
CA VAL A 92 8.30 1.94 -13.42
C VAL A 92 7.02 1.16 -13.16
N ALA A 93 7.03 0.27 -12.18
CA ALA A 93 5.87 -0.55 -11.83
C ALA A 93 5.79 -0.83 -10.32
N ALA A 94 4.63 -1.28 -9.88
CA ALA A 94 4.40 -1.85 -8.56
C ALA A 94 3.58 -3.13 -8.72
N ARG A 95 3.97 -4.21 -8.04
CA ARG A 95 3.23 -5.46 -7.93
C ARG A 95 2.66 -5.60 -6.53
N LEU A 96 1.39 -5.91 -6.44
CA LEU A 96 0.67 -6.09 -5.20
C LEU A 96 0.07 -7.49 -5.16
N ASP A 97 0.41 -8.27 -4.14
CA ASP A 97 -0.21 -9.54 -3.84
C ASP A 97 -1.04 -9.39 -2.55
N VAL A 98 -2.26 -9.86 -2.58
CA VAL A 98 -3.20 -9.81 -1.47
C VAL A 98 -3.63 -11.24 -1.13
N LEU A 99 -3.33 -11.67 0.10
CA LEU A 99 -3.77 -12.95 0.64
C LEU A 99 -5.10 -12.76 1.35
N VAL A 100 -6.11 -13.47 0.90
CA VAL A 100 -7.46 -13.45 1.48
C VAL A 100 -7.81 -14.82 2.03
N GLN A 101 -8.41 -14.88 3.22
CA GLN A 101 -8.90 -16.09 3.84
C GLN A 101 -10.42 -16.08 4.03
N SER A 102 -11.03 -17.27 4.11
CA SER A 102 -12.42 -17.41 4.52
C SER A 102 -12.61 -16.93 5.97
N PRO A 103 -13.73 -16.25 6.31
CA PRO A 103 -13.99 -15.78 7.67
C PRO A 103 -14.18 -16.95 8.66
N ASP A 104 -14.69 -18.07 8.19
CA ASP A 104 -14.93 -19.26 9.00
C ASP A 104 -13.83 -20.29 8.81
N ASP A 105 -13.48 -21.00 9.88
CA ASP A 105 -12.59 -22.14 9.85
C ASP A 105 -13.35 -23.42 9.47
N ASN A 106 -12.60 -24.51 9.24
CA ASN A 106 -13.15 -25.81 8.84
C ASN A 106 -13.97 -25.78 7.54
N VAL A 107 -13.67 -24.87 6.63
CA VAL A 107 -14.28 -24.77 5.30
C VAL A 107 -13.65 -25.78 4.34
N SER A 108 -12.35 -26.05 4.46
CA SER A 108 -11.64 -27.08 3.71
C SER A 108 -11.63 -28.42 4.47
N ALA A 109 -11.57 -29.53 3.74
CA ALA A 109 -11.41 -30.85 4.33
C ALA A 109 -10.01 -31.09 4.93
N GLU A 110 -9.00 -30.46 4.32
CA GLU A 110 -7.59 -30.55 4.70
C GLU A 110 -6.95 -29.16 4.77
N ASN A 111 -5.78 -29.06 5.39
CA ASN A 111 -4.99 -27.83 5.38
C ASN A 111 -4.56 -27.51 3.94
N GLN A 112 -4.63 -26.26 3.59
CA GLN A 112 -4.30 -25.81 2.24
C GLN A 112 -2.83 -25.44 2.13
N THR A 113 -2.18 -25.83 1.03
CA THR A 113 -0.89 -25.28 0.62
C THR A 113 -1.13 -24.20 -0.44
N TYR A 114 -0.48 -23.05 -0.30
CA TYR A 114 -0.59 -21.93 -1.23
C TYR A 114 0.78 -21.22 -1.36
N GLU A 115 0.96 -20.51 -2.48
CA GLU A 115 2.15 -19.68 -2.71
C GLU A 115 1.82 -18.22 -2.41
N PHE A 116 2.65 -17.54 -1.59
CA PHE A 116 2.52 -16.12 -1.29
C PHE A 116 3.90 -15.46 -1.22
N ALA A 117 4.07 -14.34 -1.91
CA ALA A 117 5.34 -13.60 -1.99
C ALA A 117 6.55 -14.46 -2.44
N GLY A 118 6.30 -15.47 -3.30
CA GLY A 118 7.32 -16.40 -3.79
C GLY A 118 7.68 -17.55 -2.84
N GLU A 119 6.98 -17.71 -1.74
CA GLU A 119 7.16 -18.79 -0.79
C GLU A 119 5.93 -19.71 -0.76
N GLU A 120 6.17 -21.03 -0.70
CA GLU A 120 5.13 -22.02 -0.47
C GLU A 120 4.83 -22.11 1.03
N VAL A 121 3.57 -21.92 1.39
CA VAL A 121 3.09 -21.90 2.78
C VAL A 121 2.03 -22.97 2.98
N GLU A 122 2.17 -23.81 4.01
CA GLU A 122 1.13 -24.71 4.48
C GLU A 122 0.31 -24.01 5.57
N ALA A 123 -1.01 -23.96 5.40
CA ALA A 123 -1.92 -23.38 6.38
C ALA A 123 -1.98 -24.25 7.64
N GLU A 124 -2.01 -23.63 8.82
CA GLU A 124 -2.16 -24.30 10.11
C GLU A 124 -3.63 -24.60 10.45
N ASP A 125 -4.57 -24.07 9.67
CA ASP A 125 -6.01 -24.23 9.83
C ASP A 125 -6.67 -24.69 8.54
N ARG A 126 -7.98 -24.91 8.57
CA ARG A 126 -8.78 -25.35 7.41
C ARG A 126 -9.59 -24.23 6.78
N ARG A 127 -9.11 -22.98 6.86
CA ARG A 127 -9.65 -21.87 6.09
C ARG A 127 -9.22 -21.98 4.64
N ILE A 128 -10.08 -21.53 3.73
CA ILE A 128 -9.71 -21.39 2.32
C ILE A 128 -8.97 -20.08 2.15
N ARG A 129 -7.80 -20.15 1.52
CA ARG A 129 -6.96 -18.98 1.18
C ARG A 129 -6.84 -18.83 -0.32
N GLN A 130 -6.81 -17.60 -0.76
CA GLN A 130 -6.57 -17.26 -2.16
C GLN A 130 -5.68 -16.03 -2.24
N VAL A 131 -4.70 -16.09 -3.15
CA VAL A 131 -3.82 -14.97 -3.47
C VAL A 131 -4.34 -14.28 -4.72
N PHE A 132 -4.46 -12.97 -4.65
CA PHE A 132 -4.77 -12.09 -5.77
C PHE A 132 -3.56 -11.23 -6.07
N SER A 133 -3.06 -11.30 -7.31
CA SER A 133 -1.89 -10.54 -7.75
C SER A 133 -2.30 -9.53 -8.81
N THR A 134 -1.75 -8.33 -8.72
CA THR A 134 -1.90 -7.30 -9.74
C THR A 134 -0.61 -6.51 -9.92
N THR A 135 -0.34 -6.07 -11.14
CA THR A 135 0.78 -5.20 -11.44
C THR A 135 0.26 -3.90 -12.06
N VAL A 136 0.75 -2.78 -11.54
CA VAL A 136 0.36 -1.43 -11.97
C VAL A 136 1.59 -0.69 -12.46
N GLY A 137 1.54 -0.16 -13.69
CA GLY A 137 2.59 0.69 -14.22
C GLY A 137 2.49 2.12 -13.70
N VAL A 138 3.62 2.75 -13.46
CA VAL A 138 3.70 4.19 -13.10
C VAL A 138 3.55 5.01 -14.36
N ARG A 139 2.33 5.51 -14.61
CA ARG A 139 1.92 6.17 -15.88
C ARG A 139 2.88 7.26 -16.36
N SER A 140 3.46 8.05 -15.47
CA SER A 140 4.40 9.12 -15.83
C SER A 140 5.77 8.62 -16.30
N ARG A 141 6.00 7.31 -16.25
CA ARG A 141 7.26 6.65 -16.58
C ARG A 141 7.15 5.60 -17.69
N LEU A 142 5.93 5.29 -18.08
CA LEU A 142 5.67 4.40 -19.22
C LEU A 142 5.84 5.15 -20.55
N PRO A 143 6.12 4.43 -21.66
CA PRO A 143 6.24 5.01 -23.00
C PRO A 143 4.97 5.72 -23.44
#